data_a6076c22ca88afad869f5507d33f0f29
#
_entry.id   a6076c22ca88afad869f5507d33f0f29
#
_cell.length_a   1.000
_cell.length_b   1.000
_cell.length_c   1.000
_cell.angle_alpha   90.00
_cell.angle_beta   90.00
_cell.angle_gamma   90.00
#
_symmetry.space_group_name_H-M   'P 1'
#
loop_
_entity.id
_entity.type
_entity.pdbx_description
1 polymer ?
#
loop_
_entity_poly.entity_id
_entity_poly.type
_entity_poly.pdbx_seq_one_letter_code
_entity_poly.pdbx_strand_id
1 'polypeptide(L)'
;MKRLTFCSAILLLVLTVDAQEYKIVSDILFTTKTDAYAQERLKLDVYYPEAVKDCPVVVWFHGGGLEAGQKEIPEKLKGKGYVVIGANYRLLPKVTVDKTIDDAAEAVAWAFRHADKYGGDPHKIVVTGHSAGGYLAMMLCLNKAWLNNYQIDADSVWQYVPFSGQAITHYNIRKMQGISPLQPTIDEYAPLYWVRPDCPPLVLICGDRELELYGRYDENQYLERMMKLVGHKQTYLYEIGGHDHGTMVDPSFHILDKHIKHFFEESR
;
A
#
# COMPACT_ATOMS: atom_id res chain seq x y z
N MET A 1 -37.63 16.49 66.61
CA MET A 1 -36.78 16.78 65.39
C MET A 1 -36.35 15.46 64.78
N LYS A 2 -37.00 15.02 63.71
CA LYS A 2 -36.60 13.79 62.94
C LYS A 2 -35.67 14.17 61.88
N ARG A 3 -34.44 13.65 61.90
CA ARG A 3 -33.46 13.83 60.80
C ARG A 3 -33.77 12.82 59.68
N LEU A 4 -34.13 13.31 58.48
CA LEU A 4 -34.19 12.52 57.28
C LEU A 4 -32.74 12.40 56.68
N THR A 5 -32.25 11.17 56.60
CA THR A 5 -30.99 10.85 55.95
C THR A 5 -31.32 10.52 54.48
N PHE A 6 -30.89 11.38 53.59
CA PHE A 6 -30.99 11.14 52.14
C PHE A 6 -29.81 10.26 51.71
N CYS A 7 -30.08 9.01 51.34
CA CYS A 7 -29.10 8.13 50.68
C CYS A 7 -29.15 8.39 49.18
N SER A 8 -28.15 9.11 48.66
CA SER A 8 -27.97 9.22 47.21
C SER A 8 -27.30 7.94 46.65
N ALA A 9 -28.04 7.14 45.94
CA ALA A 9 -27.49 6.02 45.22
C ALA A 9 -26.83 6.55 43.93
N ILE A 10 -25.50 6.48 43.84
CA ILE A 10 -24.74 6.77 42.64
C ILE A 10 -24.84 5.52 41.73
N LEU A 11 -25.59 5.62 40.65
CA LEU A 11 -25.66 4.60 39.60
C LEU A 11 -24.40 4.68 38.73
N LEU A 12 -23.42 3.80 38.95
CA LEU A 12 -22.25 3.66 38.08
C LEU A 12 -22.70 2.99 36.78
N LEU A 13 -22.82 3.77 35.70
CA LEU A 13 -23.01 3.25 34.38
C LEU A 13 -21.64 2.69 33.88
N VAL A 14 -21.46 1.39 33.97
CA VAL A 14 -20.32 0.71 33.35
C VAL A 14 -20.59 0.63 31.88
N LEU A 15 -20.00 1.53 31.13
CA LEU A 15 -19.91 1.41 29.66
C LEU A 15 -18.92 0.28 29.36
N THR A 16 -19.42 -0.91 29.04
CA THR A 16 -18.62 -1.95 28.42
C THR A 16 -18.28 -1.49 27.00
N VAL A 17 -17.06 -1.05 26.76
CA VAL A 17 -16.53 -0.91 25.41
C VAL A 17 -16.24 -2.33 24.94
N ASP A 18 -17.13 -2.90 24.13
CA ASP A 18 -16.83 -4.14 23.44
C ASP A 18 -15.56 -3.93 22.58
N ALA A 19 -14.53 -4.71 22.88
CA ALA A 19 -13.31 -4.66 22.09
C ALA A 19 -13.64 -5.10 20.65
N GLN A 20 -13.32 -4.24 19.67
CA GLN A 20 -13.52 -4.55 18.26
C GLN A 20 -12.88 -5.90 17.92
N GLU A 21 -13.67 -6.87 17.51
CA GLU A 21 -13.18 -8.16 17.02
C GLU A 21 -12.65 -8.03 15.57
N TYR A 22 -11.57 -8.77 15.29
CA TYR A 22 -10.96 -8.83 13.98
C TYR A 22 -10.84 -10.28 13.51
N LYS A 23 -11.03 -10.47 12.22
CA LYS A 23 -10.89 -11.78 11.56
C LYS A 23 -9.83 -11.74 10.48
N ILE A 24 -9.31 -12.93 10.15
CA ILE A 24 -8.44 -13.13 9.00
C ILE A 24 -8.98 -14.26 8.13
N VAL A 25 -8.99 -14.04 6.83
CA VAL A 25 -9.23 -15.09 5.82
C VAL A 25 -7.96 -15.17 4.99
N SER A 26 -7.34 -16.35 5.00
CA SER A 26 -6.04 -16.56 4.36
C SER A 26 -6.16 -17.37 3.07
N ASP A 27 -5.16 -17.21 2.20
CA ASP A 27 -4.96 -18.00 0.98
C ASP A 27 -6.10 -17.90 -0.04
N ILE A 28 -6.75 -16.74 -0.12
CA ILE A 28 -7.77 -16.48 -1.14
C ILE A 28 -7.08 -16.39 -2.50
N LEU A 29 -7.40 -17.30 -3.41
CA LEU A 29 -6.96 -17.24 -4.80
C LEU A 29 -7.68 -16.08 -5.49
N PHE A 30 -6.92 -15.06 -5.95
CA PHE A 30 -7.51 -13.86 -6.54
C PHE A 30 -7.47 -13.81 -8.07
N THR A 31 -6.81 -14.78 -8.70
CA THR A 31 -6.59 -14.80 -10.16
C THR A 31 -7.46 -15.80 -10.90
N THR A 32 -7.74 -15.49 -12.15
CA THR A 32 -8.32 -16.41 -13.14
C THR A 32 -7.26 -17.02 -14.07
N LYS A 33 -5.99 -16.64 -13.92
CA LYS A 33 -4.87 -17.23 -14.68
C LYS A 33 -4.72 -18.71 -14.32
N THR A 34 -4.53 -19.57 -15.32
CA THR A 34 -4.56 -21.03 -15.17
C THR A 34 -3.19 -21.69 -15.10
N ASP A 35 -2.11 -20.94 -15.32
CA ASP A 35 -0.77 -21.51 -15.18
C ASP A 35 -0.47 -21.92 -13.73
N ALA A 36 0.28 -23.01 -13.55
CA ALA A 36 0.52 -23.63 -12.24
C ALA A 36 1.14 -22.64 -11.25
N TYR A 37 2.06 -21.76 -11.70
CA TYR A 37 2.70 -20.81 -10.82
C TYR A 37 1.75 -19.69 -10.37
N ALA A 38 0.87 -19.24 -11.26
CA ALA A 38 -0.19 -18.30 -10.87
C ALA A 38 -1.15 -18.91 -9.83
N GLN A 39 -1.60 -20.15 -10.04
CA GLN A 39 -2.48 -20.85 -9.11
C GLN A 39 -1.83 -21.12 -7.74
N GLU A 40 -0.56 -21.38 -7.72
CA GLU A 40 0.22 -21.55 -6.48
C GLU A 40 0.40 -20.20 -5.75
N ARG A 41 0.80 -19.16 -6.50
CA ARG A 41 1.36 -17.95 -5.94
C ARG A 41 0.35 -16.81 -5.74
N LEU A 42 -0.63 -16.64 -6.65
CA LEU A 42 -1.52 -15.48 -6.65
C LEU A 42 -2.64 -15.61 -5.62
N LYS A 43 -2.24 -15.63 -4.36
CA LYS A 43 -3.10 -15.67 -3.18
C LYS A 43 -2.92 -14.42 -2.34
N LEU A 44 -3.98 -14.02 -1.67
CA LEU A 44 -3.98 -12.91 -0.73
C LEU A 44 -4.62 -13.32 0.61
N ASP A 45 -4.32 -12.55 1.65
CA ASP A 45 -4.97 -12.63 2.95
C ASP A 45 -5.77 -11.36 3.19
N VAL A 46 -6.92 -11.48 3.85
CA VAL A 46 -7.75 -10.35 4.25
C VAL A 46 -7.91 -10.34 5.76
N TYR A 47 -7.41 -9.28 6.41
CA TYR A 47 -7.63 -8.99 7.82
C TYR A 47 -8.65 -7.85 7.93
N TYR A 48 -9.70 -8.00 8.74
CA TYR A 48 -10.79 -7.04 8.77
C TYR A 48 -11.50 -6.99 10.13
N PRO A 49 -12.06 -5.81 10.51
CA PRO A 49 -12.89 -5.67 11.70
C PRO A 49 -14.27 -6.31 11.47
N GLU A 50 -14.68 -7.20 12.37
CA GLU A 50 -16.03 -7.80 12.29
C GLU A 50 -17.10 -6.75 12.61
N ALA A 51 -18.25 -6.84 11.95
CA ALA A 51 -19.42 -5.97 12.14
C ALA A 51 -19.22 -4.47 11.90
N VAL A 52 -18.08 -4.03 11.37
CA VAL A 52 -17.85 -2.65 10.92
C VAL A 52 -17.99 -2.57 9.40
N LYS A 53 -18.49 -1.43 8.91
CA LYS A 53 -18.63 -1.16 7.48
C LYS A 53 -17.97 0.17 7.12
N ASP A 54 -17.83 0.38 5.82
CA ASP A 54 -17.28 1.60 5.22
C ASP A 54 -15.84 1.91 5.69
N CYS A 55 -15.10 0.84 6.06
CA CYS A 55 -13.71 0.94 6.48
C CYS A 55 -12.79 1.31 5.31
N PRO A 56 -11.73 2.10 5.53
CA PRO A 56 -10.63 2.21 4.58
C PRO A 56 -10.02 0.83 4.30
N VAL A 57 -9.62 0.60 3.05
CA VAL A 57 -9.04 -0.65 2.58
C VAL A 57 -7.57 -0.41 2.26
N VAL A 58 -6.68 -1.17 2.85
CA VAL A 58 -5.23 -1.07 2.61
C VAL A 58 -4.78 -2.31 1.85
N VAL A 59 -4.35 -2.14 0.60
CA VAL A 59 -3.71 -3.20 -0.19
C VAL A 59 -2.21 -3.09 0.00
N TRP A 60 -1.62 -4.10 0.64
CA TRP A 60 -0.21 -4.17 0.98
C TRP A 60 0.53 -5.16 0.08
N PHE A 61 1.61 -4.69 -0.55
CA PHE A 61 2.56 -5.51 -1.29
C PHE A 61 3.89 -5.64 -0.52
N HIS A 62 4.35 -6.88 -0.33
CA HIS A 62 5.60 -7.16 0.37
C HIS A 62 6.84 -6.70 -0.41
N GLY A 63 7.97 -6.55 0.28
CA GLY A 63 9.27 -6.32 -0.33
C GLY A 63 9.90 -7.59 -0.88
N GLY A 64 11.22 -7.54 -1.12
CA GLY A 64 12.02 -8.68 -1.58
C GLY A 64 12.56 -8.56 -3.00
N GLY A 65 12.73 -7.35 -3.50
CA GLY A 65 13.42 -7.07 -4.77
C GLY A 65 12.76 -7.64 -6.02
N LEU A 66 11.48 -7.96 -5.98
CA LEU A 66 10.72 -8.69 -7.02
C LEU A 66 11.17 -10.16 -7.20
N GLU A 67 12.16 -10.64 -6.45
CA GLU A 67 12.74 -12.00 -6.55
C GLU A 67 12.39 -12.87 -5.34
N ALA A 68 11.94 -12.30 -4.24
CA ALA A 68 11.64 -12.97 -2.98
C ALA A 68 10.46 -12.33 -2.23
N GLY A 69 10.11 -12.89 -1.09
CA GLY A 69 9.05 -12.38 -0.21
C GLY A 69 7.76 -13.20 -0.28
N GLN A 70 6.86 -12.90 0.65
CA GLN A 70 5.56 -13.55 0.80
C GLN A 70 4.53 -12.51 1.26
N LYS A 71 3.26 -12.73 0.91
CA LYS A 71 2.15 -11.95 1.43
C LYS A 71 2.16 -11.93 2.96
N GLU A 72 1.81 -10.80 3.52
CA GLU A 72 1.74 -10.60 4.95
C GLU A 72 0.68 -9.56 5.29
N ILE A 73 0.17 -9.62 6.51
CA ILE A 73 -0.59 -8.52 7.12
C ILE A 73 0.35 -7.81 8.10
N PRO A 74 0.85 -6.61 7.78
CA PRO A 74 1.74 -5.89 8.67
C PRO A 74 1.13 -5.68 10.05
N GLU A 75 1.90 -5.99 11.10
CA GLU A 75 1.41 -5.89 12.48
C GLU A 75 0.92 -4.49 12.84
N LYS A 76 1.59 -3.46 12.32
CA LYS A 76 1.24 -2.05 12.55
C LYS A 76 -0.08 -1.61 11.90
N LEU A 77 -0.64 -2.39 11.00
CA LEU A 77 -1.96 -2.13 10.41
C LEU A 77 -3.10 -2.84 11.16
N LYS A 78 -2.77 -3.77 12.05
CA LYS A 78 -3.79 -4.49 12.83
C LYS A 78 -4.43 -3.60 13.88
N GLY A 79 -5.71 -3.82 14.14
CA GLY A 79 -6.46 -3.09 15.17
C GLY A 79 -6.76 -1.62 14.86
N LYS A 80 -6.55 -1.18 13.60
CA LYS A 80 -6.70 0.22 13.17
C LYS A 80 -8.08 0.58 12.59
N GLY A 81 -8.99 -0.38 12.48
CA GLY A 81 -10.29 -0.16 11.84
C GLY A 81 -10.22 -0.24 10.31
N TYR A 82 -9.16 -0.82 9.76
CA TYR A 82 -8.98 -1.01 8.31
C TYR A 82 -9.28 -2.44 7.90
N VAL A 83 -9.74 -2.61 6.66
CA VAL A 83 -9.60 -3.87 5.93
C VAL A 83 -8.21 -3.89 5.34
N VAL A 84 -7.38 -4.88 5.69
CA VAL A 84 -6.01 -5.00 5.18
C VAL A 84 -5.91 -6.23 4.29
N ILE A 85 -5.46 -6.04 3.07
CA ILE A 85 -5.29 -7.08 2.06
C ILE A 85 -3.79 -7.22 1.79
N GLY A 86 -3.18 -8.31 2.27
CA GLY A 86 -1.79 -8.64 1.97
C GLY A 86 -1.72 -9.56 0.75
N ALA A 87 -1.12 -9.13 -0.35
CA ALA A 87 -1.15 -9.85 -1.61
C ALA A 87 0.24 -10.33 -2.06
N ASN A 88 0.28 -11.56 -2.60
CA ASN A 88 1.40 -12.07 -3.35
C ASN A 88 1.35 -11.57 -4.81
N TYR A 89 2.50 -11.58 -5.44
CA TYR A 89 2.70 -11.43 -6.88
C TYR A 89 3.75 -12.44 -7.34
N ARG A 90 3.75 -12.84 -8.62
CA ARG A 90 4.76 -13.77 -9.14
C ARG A 90 6.12 -13.08 -9.22
N LEU A 91 7.16 -13.86 -8.96
CA LEU A 91 8.52 -13.37 -8.74
C LEU A 91 9.41 -13.61 -9.97
N LEU A 92 10.35 -12.68 -10.16
CA LEU A 92 11.47 -12.83 -11.08
C LEU A 92 12.41 -13.95 -10.58
N PRO A 93 13.16 -14.64 -11.44
CA PRO A 93 13.06 -14.64 -12.90
C PRO A 93 12.03 -15.65 -13.44
N LYS A 94 11.18 -16.24 -12.57
CA LYS A 94 10.17 -17.24 -12.99
C LYS A 94 9.13 -16.66 -13.96
N VAL A 95 8.90 -15.35 -13.87
CA VAL A 95 8.09 -14.58 -14.81
C VAL A 95 8.83 -13.31 -15.22
N THR A 96 8.35 -12.63 -16.24
CA THR A 96 8.82 -11.31 -16.66
C THR A 96 8.21 -10.21 -15.80
N VAL A 97 8.81 -9.03 -15.77
CA VAL A 97 8.38 -7.92 -14.90
C VAL A 97 6.96 -7.45 -15.20
N ASP A 98 6.56 -7.47 -16.48
CA ASP A 98 5.18 -7.14 -16.89
C ASP A 98 4.15 -8.03 -16.20
N LYS A 99 4.42 -9.34 -16.06
CA LYS A 99 3.56 -10.27 -15.34
C LYS A 99 3.52 -9.99 -13.83
N THR A 100 4.65 -9.56 -13.26
CA THR A 100 4.70 -9.19 -11.84
C THR A 100 3.87 -7.94 -11.54
N ILE A 101 3.95 -6.92 -12.40
CA ILE A 101 3.15 -5.70 -12.26
C ILE A 101 1.66 -5.98 -12.54
N ASP A 102 1.37 -6.80 -13.55
CA ASP A 102 0.02 -7.23 -13.88
C ASP A 102 -0.65 -8.00 -12.73
N ASP A 103 0.10 -8.86 -12.03
CA ASP A 103 -0.41 -9.58 -10.85
C ASP A 103 -0.75 -8.60 -9.70
N ALA A 104 0.04 -7.55 -9.50
CA ALA A 104 -0.27 -6.51 -8.52
C ALA A 104 -1.54 -5.72 -8.94
N ALA A 105 -1.70 -5.43 -10.23
CA ALA A 105 -2.92 -4.79 -10.74
C ALA A 105 -4.16 -5.66 -10.54
N GLU A 106 -4.05 -6.98 -10.76
CA GLU A 106 -5.14 -7.94 -10.53
C GLU A 106 -5.55 -7.99 -9.05
N ALA A 107 -4.57 -7.95 -8.12
CA ALA A 107 -4.84 -7.91 -6.68
C ALA A 107 -5.58 -6.62 -6.26
N VAL A 108 -5.20 -5.47 -6.80
CA VAL A 108 -5.94 -4.21 -6.57
C VAL A 108 -7.35 -4.29 -7.16
N ALA A 109 -7.50 -4.80 -8.38
CA ALA A 109 -8.81 -4.98 -9.00
C ALA A 109 -9.70 -5.95 -8.21
N TRP A 110 -9.11 -6.99 -7.61
CA TRP A 110 -9.81 -7.87 -6.68
C TRP A 110 -10.32 -7.10 -5.46
N ALA A 111 -9.51 -6.20 -4.88
CA ALA A 111 -9.92 -5.38 -3.75
C ALA A 111 -11.13 -4.50 -4.11
N PHE A 112 -11.15 -3.84 -5.25
CA PHE A 112 -12.30 -3.05 -5.73
C PHE A 112 -13.59 -3.87 -5.83
N ARG A 113 -13.49 -5.15 -6.21
CA ARG A 113 -14.64 -6.02 -6.44
C ARG A 113 -15.14 -6.76 -5.20
N HIS A 114 -14.36 -6.83 -4.14
CA HIS A 114 -14.65 -7.73 -3.01
C HIS A 114 -14.48 -7.10 -1.62
N ALA A 115 -13.93 -5.89 -1.49
CA ALA A 115 -13.68 -5.26 -0.19
C ALA A 115 -14.96 -5.10 0.64
N ASP A 116 -16.10 -4.84 0.00
CA ASP A 116 -17.41 -4.70 0.62
C ASP A 116 -17.84 -5.95 1.42
N LYS A 117 -17.46 -7.15 0.97
CA LYS A 117 -17.70 -8.43 1.67
C LYS A 117 -17.05 -8.50 3.05
N TYR A 118 -16.00 -7.70 3.25
CA TYR A 118 -15.21 -7.62 4.47
C TYR A 118 -15.44 -6.31 5.24
N GLY A 119 -16.46 -5.54 4.84
CA GLY A 119 -16.78 -4.25 5.46
C GLY A 119 -15.92 -3.08 4.97
N GLY A 120 -15.14 -3.27 3.91
CA GLY A 120 -14.35 -2.20 3.29
C GLY A 120 -15.16 -1.34 2.33
N ASP A 121 -14.80 -0.09 2.22
CA ASP A 121 -15.35 0.84 1.24
C ASP A 121 -14.48 0.81 -0.05
N PRO A 122 -15.00 0.35 -1.19
CA PRO A 122 -14.25 0.29 -2.44
C PRO A 122 -13.85 1.67 -2.98
N HIS A 123 -14.42 2.76 -2.46
CA HIS A 123 -14.02 4.13 -2.78
C HIS A 123 -12.88 4.66 -1.88
N LYS A 124 -12.43 3.87 -0.89
CA LYS A 124 -11.37 4.24 0.05
C LYS A 124 -10.23 3.24 0.04
N ILE A 125 -9.80 2.84 -1.15
CA ILE A 125 -8.68 1.91 -1.33
C ILE A 125 -7.36 2.67 -1.33
N VAL A 126 -6.46 2.27 -0.44
CA VAL A 126 -5.08 2.73 -0.36
C VAL A 126 -4.18 1.63 -0.90
N VAL A 127 -3.34 1.94 -1.87
CA VAL A 127 -2.34 1.01 -2.40
C VAL A 127 -0.97 1.37 -1.85
N THR A 128 -0.33 0.42 -1.18
CA THR A 128 0.93 0.62 -0.47
C THR A 128 1.80 -0.64 -0.51
N GLY A 129 3.01 -0.54 -0.05
CA GLY A 129 3.95 -1.64 0.06
C GLY A 129 5.35 -1.13 0.30
N HIS A 130 6.25 -2.03 0.68
CA HIS A 130 7.64 -1.70 0.96
C HIS A 130 8.57 -2.14 -0.17
N SER A 131 9.60 -1.33 -0.49
CA SER A 131 10.65 -1.68 -1.44
C SER A 131 10.08 -2.08 -2.82
N ALA A 132 10.19 -3.35 -3.21
CA ALA A 132 9.54 -3.89 -4.42
C ALA A 132 8.03 -3.67 -4.43
N GLY A 133 7.35 -3.80 -3.27
CA GLY A 133 5.93 -3.49 -3.13
C GLY A 133 5.63 -2.00 -3.32
N GLY A 134 6.50 -1.12 -2.82
CA GLY A 134 6.42 0.31 -3.07
C GLY A 134 6.62 0.68 -4.54
N TYR A 135 7.54 0.00 -5.22
CA TYR A 135 7.72 0.11 -6.67
C TYR A 135 6.45 -0.28 -7.43
N LEU A 136 5.83 -1.42 -7.07
CA LEU A 136 4.57 -1.85 -7.69
C LEU A 136 3.46 -0.82 -7.48
N ALA A 137 3.32 -0.29 -6.27
CA ALA A 137 2.34 0.76 -5.98
C ALA A 137 2.54 2.01 -6.86
N MET A 138 3.78 2.47 -7.06
CA MET A 138 4.09 3.60 -7.95
C MET A 138 3.81 3.29 -9.42
N MET A 139 4.13 2.08 -9.90
CA MET A 139 3.83 1.67 -11.27
C MET A 139 2.32 1.68 -11.53
N LEU A 140 1.51 1.20 -10.58
CA LEU A 140 0.05 1.21 -10.71
C LEU A 140 -0.52 2.63 -10.62
N CYS A 141 0.09 3.51 -9.83
CA CYS A 141 -0.31 4.91 -9.73
C CYS A 141 -0.07 5.67 -11.05
N LEU A 142 1.12 5.55 -11.60
CA LEU A 142 1.57 6.44 -12.66
C LEU A 142 1.27 5.92 -14.06
N ASN A 143 1.35 4.61 -14.29
CA ASN A 143 0.93 3.99 -15.55
C ASN A 143 -0.47 3.39 -15.43
N LYS A 144 -1.47 4.15 -15.84
CA LYS A 144 -2.90 3.75 -15.79
C LYS A 144 -3.21 2.46 -16.56
N ALA A 145 -2.40 2.09 -17.55
CA ALA A 145 -2.66 0.93 -18.40
C ALA A 145 -2.77 -0.37 -17.58
N TRP A 146 -2.01 -0.52 -16.50
CA TRP A 146 -2.02 -1.72 -15.68
C TRP A 146 -3.38 -2.01 -15.06
N LEU A 147 -3.98 -1.04 -14.37
CA LEU A 147 -5.30 -1.20 -13.76
C LEU A 147 -6.43 -1.19 -14.82
N ASN A 148 -6.24 -0.45 -15.92
CA ASN A 148 -7.21 -0.43 -17.01
C ASN A 148 -7.39 -1.80 -17.68
N ASN A 149 -6.38 -2.68 -17.69
CA ASN A 149 -6.50 -4.07 -18.12
C ASN A 149 -7.58 -4.84 -17.35
N TYR A 150 -7.86 -4.42 -16.12
CA TYR A 150 -8.88 -4.99 -15.24
C TYR A 150 -10.14 -4.13 -15.14
N GLN A 151 -10.30 -3.12 -16.02
CA GLN A 151 -11.43 -2.18 -16.04
C GLN A 151 -11.53 -1.33 -14.74
N ILE A 152 -10.39 -1.05 -14.13
CA ILE A 152 -10.27 -0.15 -12.99
C ILE A 152 -9.50 1.10 -13.46
N ASP A 153 -10.07 2.27 -13.23
CA ASP A 153 -9.33 3.52 -13.39
C ASP A 153 -8.37 3.70 -12.21
N ALA A 154 -7.08 3.89 -12.50
CA ALA A 154 -6.07 4.12 -11.47
C ALA A 154 -6.39 5.35 -10.61
N ASP A 155 -7.14 6.32 -11.15
CA ASP A 155 -7.55 7.53 -10.44
C ASP A 155 -8.73 7.29 -9.48
N SER A 156 -9.35 6.11 -9.53
CA SER A 156 -10.34 5.67 -8.54
C SER A 156 -9.71 5.13 -7.25
N VAL A 157 -8.41 4.89 -7.23
CA VAL A 157 -7.67 4.57 -5.99
C VAL A 157 -7.63 5.83 -5.13
N TRP A 158 -7.97 5.69 -3.86
CA TRP A 158 -8.09 6.84 -2.98
C TRP A 158 -6.75 7.54 -2.72
N GLN A 159 -5.67 6.76 -2.52
CA GLN A 159 -4.29 7.27 -2.46
C GLN A 159 -3.27 6.15 -2.65
N TYR A 160 -2.06 6.52 -3.06
CA TYR A 160 -0.90 5.64 -3.16
C TYR A 160 0.17 6.07 -2.14
N VAL A 161 0.62 5.12 -1.32
CA VAL A 161 1.57 5.40 -0.23
C VAL A 161 2.74 4.41 -0.28
N PRO A 162 3.64 4.50 -1.28
CA PRO A 162 4.79 3.62 -1.40
C PRO A 162 5.85 3.90 -0.31
N PHE A 163 6.34 2.83 0.34
CA PHE A 163 7.47 2.88 1.27
C PHE A 163 8.74 2.48 0.52
N SER A 164 9.67 3.40 0.34
CA SER A 164 10.97 3.19 -0.26
C SER A 164 10.93 2.40 -1.58
N GLY A 165 9.96 2.71 -2.46
CA GLY A 165 9.88 2.18 -3.81
C GLY A 165 10.94 2.80 -4.73
N GLN A 166 11.44 2.06 -5.73
CA GLN A 166 12.31 2.63 -6.76
C GLN A 166 11.51 3.48 -7.75
N ALA A 167 11.94 4.73 -7.95
CA ALA A 167 11.32 5.63 -8.93
C ALA A 167 11.88 5.46 -10.35
N ILE A 168 13.12 4.98 -10.48
CA ILE A 168 13.70 4.54 -11.75
C ILE A 168 13.44 3.04 -11.97
N THR A 169 13.83 2.50 -13.12
CA THR A 169 13.72 1.06 -13.43
C THR A 169 14.36 0.23 -12.33
N HIS A 170 13.60 -0.68 -11.73
CA HIS A 170 14.04 -1.46 -10.56
C HIS A 170 15.35 -2.20 -10.82
N TYR A 171 16.28 -2.20 -9.84
CA TYR A 171 17.64 -2.71 -10.01
C TYR A 171 17.70 -4.18 -10.47
N ASN A 172 16.77 -5.04 -10.05
CA ASN A 172 16.72 -6.42 -10.51
C ASN A 172 16.21 -6.54 -11.95
N ILE A 173 15.36 -5.61 -12.41
CA ILE A 173 14.99 -5.53 -13.83
C ILE A 173 16.22 -5.16 -14.67
N ARG A 174 16.96 -4.12 -14.26
CA ARG A 174 18.23 -3.72 -14.90
C ARG A 174 19.22 -4.88 -14.98
N LYS A 175 19.38 -5.62 -13.86
CA LYS A 175 20.23 -6.81 -13.80
C LYS A 175 19.80 -7.88 -14.81
N MET A 176 18.50 -8.14 -14.96
CA MET A 176 17.99 -9.07 -15.97
C MET A 176 18.22 -8.59 -17.41
N GLN A 177 18.26 -7.29 -17.63
CA GLN A 177 18.59 -6.66 -18.90
C GLN A 177 20.12 -6.60 -19.16
N GLY A 178 20.96 -7.12 -18.27
CA GLY A 178 22.42 -7.04 -18.34
C GLY A 178 22.98 -5.65 -18.01
N ILE A 179 22.18 -4.79 -17.39
CA ILE A 179 22.57 -3.44 -16.97
C ILE A 179 23.03 -3.49 -15.50
N SER A 180 24.08 -2.75 -15.17
CA SER A 180 24.53 -2.64 -13.76
C SER A 180 23.41 -2.12 -12.86
N PRO A 181 23.22 -2.69 -11.65
CA PRO A 181 22.29 -2.16 -10.66
C PRO A 181 22.56 -0.70 -10.26
N LEU A 182 23.77 -0.21 -10.46
CA LEU A 182 24.18 1.17 -10.19
C LEU A 182 24.05 2.10 -11.41
N GLN A 183 23.73 1.56 -12.61
CA GLN A 183 23.50 2.38 -13.79
C GLN A 183 22.06 2.91 -13.77
N PRO A 184 21.81 4.22 -13.58
CA PRO A 184 20.46 4.78 -13.65
C PRO A 184 19.83 4.50 -15.02
N THR A 185 18.59 4.00 -15.01
CA THR A 185 17.82 3.71 -16.23
C THR A 185 16.38 4.13 -16.02
N ILE A 186 15.81 4.82 -16.99
CA ILE A 186 14.41 5.25 -17.00
C ILE A 186 13.80 4.75 -18.30
N ASP A 187 13.07 3.65 -18.23
CA ASP A 187 12.33 3.03 -19.34
C ASP A 187 10.86 2.85 -18.93
N GLU A 188 10.08 2.12 -19.72
CA GLU A 188 8.66 1.85 -19.44
C GLU A 188 8.39 1.13 -18.11
N TYR A 189 9.43 0.57 -17.47
CA TYR A 189 9.36 -0.06 -16.13
C TYR A 189 9.82 0.88 -15.01
N ALA A 190 10.04 2.15 -15.32
CA ALA A 190 10.35 3.18 -14.33
C ALA A 190 9.08 3.97 -13.98
N PRO A 191 8.67 4.09 -12.70
CA PRO A 191 7.60 5.01 -12.32
C PRO A 191 7.82 6.44 -12.84
N LEU A 192 9.06 6.93 -12.81
CA LEU A 192 9.46 8.26 -13.28
C LEU A 192 9.20 8.50 -14.78
N TYR A 193 9.14 7.46 -15.60
CA TYR A 193 8.79 7.55 -17.03
C TYR A 193 7.33 8.01 -17.23
N TRP A 194 6.45 7.73 -16.27
CA TRP A 194 5.01 7.89 -16.37
C TRP A 194 4.46 9.06 -15.56
N VAL A 195 5.30 10.07 -15.22
CA VAL A 195 4.83 11.24 -14.46
C VAL A 195 3.65 11.91 -15.15
N ARG A 196 2.63 12.26 -14.36
CA ARG A 196 1.38 12.86 -14.83
C ARG A 196 0.75 13.78 -13.78
N PRO A 197 -0.02 14.83 -14.19
CA PRO A 197 -0.55 15.82 -13.26
C PRO A 197 -1.84 15.40 -12.54
N ASP A 198 -2.50 14.36 -13.00
CA ASP A 198 -3.90 14.00 -12.68
C ASP A 198 -4.03 12.70 -11.87
N CYS A 199 -2.94 12.19 -11.27
CA CYS A 199 -3.03 10.99 -10.44
C CYS A 199 -3.61 11.32 -9.05
N PRO A 200 -4.10 10.29 -8.31
CA PRO A 200 -4.47 10.43 -6.91
C PRO A 200 -3.30 10.88 -6.03
N PRO A 201 -3.55 11.28 -4.77
CA PRO A 201 -2.49 11.64 -3.83
C PRO A 201 -1.39 10.56 -3.78
N LEU A 202 -0.14 11.00 -3.97
CA LEU A 202 1.06 10.16 -3.96
C LEU A 202 1.95 10.55 -2.79
N VAL A 203 2.07 9.66 -1.80
CA VAL A 203 2.81 9.88 -0.56
C VAL A 203 4.06 9.01 -0.55
N LEU A 204 5.17 9.57 -0.97
CA LEU A 204 6.46 8.89 -1.00
C LEU A 204 7.07 8.92 0.41
N ILE A 205 7.48 7.77 0.93
CA ILE A 205 8.15 7.67 2.23
C ILE A 205 9.44 6.89 2.03
N CYS A 206 10.58 7.47 2.39
CA CYS A 206 11.90 6.86 2.28
C CYS A 206 12.63 6.89 3.62
N GLY A 207 13.61 6.02 3.81
CA GLY A 207 14.57 6.11 4.89
C GLY A 207 15.48 7.32 4.74
N ASP A 208 16.46 7.40 5.61
CA ASP A 208 17.50 8.44 5.62
C ASP A 208 18.31 8.37 4.32
N ARG A 209 18.50 9.52 3.66
CA ARG A 209 19.20 9.60 2.37
C ARG A 209 20.61 9.03 2.36
N GLU A 210 21.29 9.07 3.51
CA GLU A 210 22.65 8.53 3.65
C GLU A 210 22.68 7.05 3.98
N LEU A 211 21.54 6.46 4.42
CA LEU A 211 21.44 5.07 4.85
C LEU A 211 20.62 4.19 3.91
N GLU A 212 19.85 4.80 3.02
CA GLU A 212 19.01 4.08 2.04
C GLU A 212 19.83 3.39 0.94
N LEU A 213 19.19 2.40 0.27
CA LEU A 213 19.80 1.65 -0.81
C LEU A 213 19.91 2.47 -2.11
N TYR A 214 21.08 2.47 -2.73
CA TYR A 214 21.30 2.89 -4.13
C TYR A 214 20.73 4.27 -4.51
N GLY A 215 20.79 5.27 -3.63
CA GLY A 215 20.23 6.60 -3.93
C GLY A 215 18.71 6.64 -3.98
N ARG A 216 18.06 5.73 -3.26
CA ARG A 216 16.61 5.58 -3.23
C ARG A 216 15.86 6.86 -2.84
N TYR A 217 16.38 7.59 -1.87
CA TYR A 217 15.83 8.90 -1.49
C TYR A 217 15.90 9.87 -2.66
N ASP A 218 17.05 9.96 -3.33
CA ASP A 218 17.27 10.91 -4.43
C ASP A 218 16.37 10.61 -5.64
N GLU A 219 16.14 9.34 -5.95
CA GLU A 219 15.19 8.92 -6.99
C GLU A 219 13.77 9.43 -6.66
N ASN A 220 13.32 9.25 -5.43
CA ASN A 220 12.00 9.68 -4.97
C ASN A 220 11.90 11.21 -4.88
N GLN A 221 12.97 11.91 -4.48
CA GLN A 221 13.02 13.36 -4.49
C GLN A 221 12.93 13.91 -5.92
N TYR A 222 13.58 13.25 -6.87
CA TYR A 222 13.48 13.65 -8.27
C TYR A 222 12.08 13.37 -8.83
N LEU A 223 11.46 12.23 -8.49
CA LEU A 223 10.07 11.95 -8.86
C LEU A 223 9.12 13.01 -8.28
N GLU A 224 9.23 13.35 -7.00
CA GLU A 224 8.43 14.42 -6.37
C GLU A 224 8.59 15.74 -7.12
N ARG A 225 9.83 16.09 -7.48
CA ARG A 225 10.11 17.33 -8.24
C ARG A 225 9.43 17.31 -9.61
N MET A 226 9.53 16.21 -10.33
CA MET A 226 8.90 16.05 -11.65
C MET A 226 7.38 16.10 -11.58
N MET A 227 6.77 15.44 -10.59
CA MET A 227 5.33 15.49 -10.35
C MET A 227 4.84 16.93 -10.11
N LYS A 228 5.55 17.71 -9.30
CA LYS A 228 5.27 19.13 -9.07
C LYS A 228 5.42 19.96 -10.34
N LEU A 229 6.43 19.69 -11.17
CA LEU A 229 6.67 20.42 -12.41
C LEU A 229 5.58 20.18 -13.46
N VAL A 230 5.03 18.97 -13.54
CA VAL A 230 3.88 18.68 -14.43
C VAL A 230 2.55 19.19 -13.86
N GLY A 231 2.55 19.72 -12.64
CA GLY A 231 1.38 20.35 -12.02
C GLY A 231 0.61 19.50 -11.01
N HIS A 232 1.11 18.31 -10.64
CA HIS A 232 0.49 17.50 -9.62
C HIS A 232 0.62 18.16 -8.24
N LYS A 233 -0.50 18.35 -7.53
CA LYS A 233 -0.56 19.15 -6.31
C LYS A 233 -0.44 18.33 -5.01
N GLN A 234 -0.69 17.04 -5.08
CA GLN A 234 -0.79 16.15 -3.90
C GLN A 234 0.32 15.08 -3.91
N THR A 235 1.54 15.48 -4.30
CA THR A 235 2.74 14.66 -4.11
C THR A 235 3.47 15.13 -2.85
N TYR A 236 3.70 14.19 -1.94
CA TYR A 236 4.40 14.40 -0.67
C TYR A 236 5.62 13.49 -0.61
N LEU A 237 6.72 13.97 -0.04
CA LEU A 237 7.90 13.17 0.25
C LEU A 237 8.25 13.30 1.72
N TYR A 238 8.42 12.18 2.40
CA TYR A 238 8.86 12.07 3.78
C TYR A 238 10.17 11.29 3.86
N GLU A 239 11.14 11.87 4.58
CA GLU A 239 12.40 11.23 4.94
C GLU A 239 12.34 10.79 6.40
N ILE A 240 12.65 9.52 6.64
CA ILE A 240 12.73 8.95 7.99
C ILE A 240 14.19 8.99 8.44
N GLY A 241 14.61 10.13 8.97
CA GLY A 241 16.00 10.37 9.38
C GLY A 241 16.52 9.34 10.38
N GLY A 242 17.75 8.87 10.18
CA GLY A 242 18.41 7.86 11.00
C GLY A 242 17.95 6.41 10.76
N HIS A 243 17.08 6.16 9.77
CA HIS A 243 16.58 4.83 9.43
C HIS A 243 17.05 4.38 8.04
N ASP A 244 17.60 3.19 7.95
CA ASP A 244 17.94 2.53 6.71
C ASP A 244 16.71 1.96 5.98
N HIS A 245 16.93 1.29 4.85
CA HIS A 245 15.88 0.68 4.01
C HIS A 245 14.92 -0.27 4.76
N GLY A 246 15.42 -1.00 5.76
CA GLY A 246 14.61 -1.95 6.53
C GLY A 246 13.93 -1.29 7.72
N THR A 247 14.69 -0.51 8.48
CA THR A 247 14.22 0.09 9.74
C THR A 247 13.24 1.25 9.54
N MET A 248 13.19 1.85 8.34
CA MET A 248 12.23 2.91 8.00
C MET A 248 10.77 2.42 7.94
N VAL A 249 10.55 1.12 7.78
CA VAL A 249 9.20 0.55 7.58
C VAL A 249 8.29 0.83 8.76
N ASP A 250 8.78 0.59 9.97
CA ASP A 250 7.99 0.71 11.21
C ASP A 250 7.46 2.14 11.45
N PRO A 251 8.28 3.20 11.44
CA PRO A 251 7.79 4.57 11.57
C PRO A 251 6.93 5.04 10.38
N SER A 252 7.12 4.48 9.19
CA SER A 252 6.32 4.83 8.00
C SER A 252 4.84 4.52 8.15
N PHE A 253 4.47 3.49 8.92
CA PHE A 253 3.07 3.19 9.21
C PHE A 253 2.35 4.30 9.97
N HIS A 254 3.07 5.10 10.76
CA HIS A 254 2.48 6.27 11.41
C HIS A 254 2.09 7.36 10.39
N ILE A 255 2.93 7.57 9.38
CA ILE A 255 2.64 8.52 8.29
C ILE A 255 1.46 8.02 7.46
N LEU A 256 1.45 6.75 7.09
CA LEU A 256 0.33 6.11 6.39
C LEU A 256 -0.99 6.28 7.16
N ASP A 257 -1.01 5.95 8.46
CA ASP A 257 -2.18 6.09 9.34
C ASP A 257 -2.69 7.54 9.40
N LYS A 258 -1.76 8.51 9.51
CA LYS A 258 -2.08 9.94 9.50
C LYS A 258 -2.72 10.38 8.18
N HIS A 259 -2.20 9.95 7.04
CA HIS A 259 -2.76 10.28 5.73
C HIS A 259 -4.15 9.64 5.54
N ILE A 260 -4.33 8.37 5.91
CA ILE A 260 -5.64 7.72 5.84
C ILE A 260 -6.67 8.48 6.67
N LYS A 261 -6.34 8.86 7.91
CA LYS A 261 -7.25 9.58 8.80
C LYS A 261 -7.60 10.98 8.28
N HIS A 262 -6.60 11.72 7.82
CA HIS A 262 -6.80 13.07 7.28
C HIS A 262 -7.78 13.07 6.09
N PHE A 263 -7.56 12.20 5.10
CA PHE A 263 -8.45 12.09 3.95
C PHE A 263 -9.83 11.51 4.33
N PHE A 264 -9.91 10.68 5.35
CA PHE A 264 -11.18 10.16 5.86
C PHE A 264 -12.03 11.25 6.53
N GLU A 265 -11.41 12.19 7.24
CA GLU A 265 -12.08 13.32 7.87
C GLU A 265 -12.57 14.35 6.83
N GLU A 266 -11.77 14.61 5.79
CA GLU A 266 -12.15 15.53 4.69
C GLU A 266 -13.27 14.98 3.79
N SER A 267 -13.50 13.66 3.80
CA SER A 267 -14.54 12.99 2.99
C SER A 267 -15.90 12.88 3.70
N ARG A 268 -16.00 13.33 4.96
CA ARG A 268 -17.22 13.36 5.75
C ARG A 268 -17.90 14.71 5.67
#